data_2a8b85c9d67c7eaa3bc20ad2d6202bd3
#
_entry.id   2a8b85c9d67c7eaa3bc20ad2d6202bd3
#
_cell.length_a   1.000
_cell.length_b   1.000
_cell.length_c   1.000
_cell.angle_alpha   90.00
_cell.angle_beta   90.00
_cell.angle_gamma   90.00
#
_symmetry.space_group_name_H-M   'P 1'
#
loop_
_entity.id
_entity.type
_entity.pdbx_description
1 polymer ?
#
loop_
_entity_poly.entity_id
_entity_poly.type
_entity_poly.pdbx_seq_one_letter_code
_entity_poly.pdbx_strand_id
1 'polypeptide(L)'
;MKANYHTHSTWCDGRNTTAEMAAEAMRLGLGTLGFSSHAMLPDESYDWVLSREKLPRYVREIRELATQYRGKMRILCGVEADYIPGRSSPDRAVYAPYGVDYVIGSVHWVVAPDGGLVPVDKSPETQREGIAQHFGGDVAAFVRAYYRQVREMLATCDFDILGHVDLVLKFNEKHPTIDERATWYEEEIRRTIESITSSTKVVELNFGGIARGWRTDFYPSRHFYGLLKAQGGK
;
A
#
# COMPACT_ATOMS: atom_id res chain seq x y z
N MET A 1 -16.76 8.75 -13.10
CA MET A 1 -16.35 9.73 -12.06
C MET A 1 -14.90 9.41 -11.71
N LYS A 2 -13.98 10.40 -11.70
CA LYS A 2 -12.58 10.19 -11.30
C LYS A 2 -12.52 10.11 -9.78
N ALA A 3 -11.77 9.15 -9.24
CA ALA A 3 -11.58 8.96 -7.81
C ALA A 3 -10.12 8.62 -7.50
N ASN A 4 -9.65 9.03 -6.33
CA ASN A 4 -8.39 8.59 -5.76
C ASN A 4 -8.63 8.26 -4.28
N TYR A 5 -8.23 7.05 -3.87
CA TYR A 5 -8.39 6.57 -2.50
C TYR A 5 -7.06 6.42 -1.77
N HIS A 6 -5.93 6.61 -2.47
CA HIS A 6 -4.61 6.44 -1.88
C HIS A 6 -3.84 7.76 -1.96
N THR A 7 -3.99 8.58 -0.92
CA THR A 7 -3.43 9.94 -0.88
C THR A 7 -2.82 10.22 0.49
N HIS A 8 -1.54 10.59 0.48
CA HIS A 8 -0.77 10.98 1.66
C HIS A 8 -0.77 12.50 1.83
N SER A 9 -0.52 12.97 3.04
CA SER A 9 -0.44 14.38 3.40
C SER A 9 0.63 14.61 4.47
N THR A 10 0.76 15.84 4.95
CA THR A 10 1.67 16.18 6.06
C THR A 10 1.33 15.49 7.39
N TRP A 11 0.27 14.68 7.43
CA TRP A 11 -0.03 13.78 8.56
C TRP A 11 0.88 12.56 8.60
N CYS A 12 1.52 12.22 7.48
CA CYS A 12 2.53 11.17 7.37
C CYS A 12 3.72 11.68 6.53
N ASP A 13 4.13 10.95 5.49
CA ASP A 13 5.26 11.28 4.62
C ASP A 13 4.90 12.17 3.41
N GLY A 14 3.64 12.58 3.29
CA GLY A 14 3.19 13.49 2.24
C GLY A 14 3.73 14.91 2.40
N ARG A 15 3.88 15.63 1.28
CA ARG A 15 4.48 16.97 1.25
C ARG A 15 3.48 18.11 1.45
N ASN A 16 2.22 17.87 1.11
CA ASN A 16 1.16 18.87 1.11
C ASN A 16 0.16 18.61 2.22
N THR A 17 -0.47 19.68 2.67
CA THR A 17 -1.57 19.59 3.64
C THR A 17 -2.80 18.95 3.01
N THR A 18 -3.70 18.46 3.83
CA THR A 18 -4.98 17.90 3.40
C THR A 18 -5.80 18.91 2.62
N ALA A 19 -5.77 20.18 3.04
CA ALA A 19 -6.48 21.28 2.36
C ALA A 19 -5.93 21.54 0.95
N GLU A 20 -4.61 21.60 0.79
CA GLU A 20 -3.95 21.75 -0.52
C GLU A 20 -4.27 20.56 -1.44
N MET A 21 -4.21 19.35 -0.91
CA MET A 21 -4.55 18.13 -1.67
C MET A 21 -6.01 18.14 -2.12
N ALA A 22 -6.94 18.54 -1.26
CA ALA A 22 -8.36 18.65 -1.60
C ALA A 22 -8.62 19.73 -2.66
N ALA A 23 -7.98 20.88 -2.55
CA ALA A 23 -8.08 21.95 -3.54
C ALA A 23 -7.59 21.50 -4.92
N GLU A 24 -6.45 20.81 -4.97
CA GLU A 24 -5.89 20.29 -6.22
C GLU A 24 -6.75 19.17 -6.81
N ALA A 25 -7.26 18.25 -5.99
CA ALA A 25 -8.18 17.20 -6.42
C ALA A 25 -9.44 17.80 -7.06
N MET A 26 -9.99 18.85 -6.46
CA MET A 26 -11.13 19.60 -7.00
C MET A 26 -10.79 20.26 -8.33
N ARG A 27 -9.63 20.90 -8.44
CA ARG A 27 -9.13 21.53 -9.69
C ARG A 27 -8.99 20.51 -10.82
N LEU A 28 -8.55 19.28 -10.50
CA LEU A 28 -8.41 18.17 -11.45
C LEU A 28 -9.73 17.45 -11.79
N GLY A 29 -10.84 17.89 -11.18
CA GLY A 29 -12.18 17.35 -11.42
C GLY A 29 -12.40 15.97 -10.84
N LEU A 30 -11.76 15.63 -9.71
CA LEU A 30 -12.07 14.42 -8.96
C LEU A 30 -13.47 14.56 -8.32
N GLY A 31 -14.25 13.50 -8.40
CA GLY A 31 -15.53 13.40 -7.70
C GLY A 31 -15.40 12.78 -6.31
N THR A 32 -14.31 12.03 -6.08
CA THR A 32 -13.99 11.44 -4.78
C THR A 32 -12.50 11.54 -4.49
N LEU A 33 -12.14 12.01 -3.29
CA LEU A 33 -10.81 11.99 -2.74
C LEU A 33 -10.82 11.24 -1.40
N GLY A 34 -10.01 10.21 -1.27
CA GLY A 34 -9.76 9.50 -0.02
C GLY A 34 -8.35 9.83 0.50
N PHE A 35 -8.25 10.26 1.73
CA PHE A 35 -6.98 10.34 2.43
C PHE A 35 -6.67 9.00 3.08
N SER A 36 -5.42 8.55 3.01
CA SER A 36 -4.97 7.26 3.51
C SER A 36 -3.56 7.36 4.08
N SER A 37 -3.37 8.26 5.04
CA SER A 37 -2.06 8.39 5.69
C SER A 37 -1.60 7.05 6.29
N HIS A 38 -0.28 6.82 6.28
CA HIS A 38 0.31 5.63 6.90
C HIS A 38 -0.17 5.48 8.35
N ALA A 39 -0.73 4.32 8.65
CA ALA A 39 -1.23 4.00 9.97
C ALA A 39 -0.11 3.72 10.96
N MET A 40 -0.46 3.67 12.24
CA MET A 40 0.49 3.38 13.31
C MET A 40 1.19 2.04 13.13
N LEU A 41 2.50 2.03 13.36
CA LEU A 41 3.33 0.85 13.46
C LEU A 41 3.56 0.47 14.94
N PRO A 42 3.96 -0.78 15.24
CA PRO A 42 4.27 -1.21 16.60
C PRO A 42 5.38 -0.40 17.27
N ASP A 43 6.36 0.03 16.48
CA ASP A 43 7.41 0.95 16.92
C ASP A 43 6.94 2.38 16.64
N GLU A 44 6.56 3.09 17.69
CA GLU A 44 6.09 4.48 17.61
C GLU A 44 7.22 5.51 17.38
N SER A 45 8.46 5.07 17.21
CA SER A 45 9.60 5.95 16.90
C SER A 45 9.58 6.54 15.49
N TYR A 46 8.75 6.00 14.61
CA TYR A 46 8.61 6.52 13.24
C TYR A 46 7.76 7.79 13.20
N ASP A 47 8.34 8.89 12.79
CA ASP A 47 7.69 10.19 12.67
C ASP A 47 6.83 10.35 11.40
N TRP A 48 7.03 9.48 10.42
CA TRP A 48 6.33 9.45 9.12
C TRP A 48 5.02 8.65 9.12
N VAL A 49 4.57 8.13 10.26
CA VAL A 49 3.28 7.44 10.42
C VAL A 49 2.37 8.18 11.39
N LEU A 50 1.07 7.91 11.29
CA LEU A 50 0.12 8.34 12.30
C LEU A 50 0.37 7.58 13.59
N SER A 51 0.74 8.29 14.68
CA SER A 51 0.72 7.69 16.02
C SER A 51 -0.72 7.51 16.49
N ARG A 52 -0.91 6.67 17.51
CA ARG A 52 -2.21 6.45 18.16
C ARG A 52 -2.81 7.77 18.67
N GLU A 53 -1.96 8.71 19.09
CA GLU A 53 -2.36 10.04 19.57
C GLU A 53 -2.77 10.96 18.41
N LYS A 54 -2.08 10.90 17.25
CA LYS A 54 -2.36 11.75 16.09
C LYS A 54 -3.64 11.33 15.34
N LEU A 55 -3.98 10.06 15.34
CA LEU A 55 -5.07 9.50 14.52
C LEU A 55 -6.44 10.18 14.78
N PRO A 56 -6.89 10.47 16.01
CA PRO A 56 -8.16 11.17 16.23
C PRO A 56 -8.18 12.61 15.67
N ARG A 57 -7.03 13.27 15.67
CA ARG A 57 -6.89 14.65 15.12
C ARG A 57 -6.92 14.61 13.60
N TYR A 58 -6.24 13.65 12.98
CA TYR A 58 -6.29 13.39 11.54
C TYR A 58 -7.74 13.15 11.08
N VAL A 59 -8.46 12.23 11.73
CA VAL A 59 -9.85 11.92 11.37
C VAL A 59 -10.73 13.17 11.48
N ARG A 60 -10.61 13.95 12.56
CA ARG A 60 -11.38 15.20 12.73
C ARG A 60 -11.12 16.17 11.58
N GLU A 61 -9.86 16.44 11.22
CA GLU A 61 -9.51 17.36 10.15
C GLU A 61 -10.12 16.91 8.81
N ILE A 62 -10.06 15.62 8.48
CA ILE A 62 -10.66 15.10 7.24
C ILE A 62 -12.19 15.22 7.27
N ARG A 63 -12.85 15.04 8.42
CA ARG A 63 -14.32 15.23 8.55
C ARG A 63 -14.73 16.69 8.38
N GLU A 64 -13.96 17.62 8.90
CA GLU A 64 -14.15 19.07 8.69
C GLU A 64 -14.00 19.40 7.21
N LEU A 65 -12.96 18.89 6.57
CA LEU A 65 -12.73 19.07 5.14
C LEU A 65 -13.86 18.46 4.30
N ALA A 66 -14.33 17.26 4.63
CA ALA A 66 -15.47 16.63 3.98
C ALA A 66 -16.75 17.50 4.06
N THR A 67 -16.95 18.19 5.16
CA THR A 67 -18.05 19.12 5.35
C THR A 67 -17.93 20.35 4.44
N GLN A 68 -16.72 20.93 4.29
CA GLN A 68 -16.45 22.07 3.42
C GLN A 68 -16.68 21.77 1.93
N TYR A 69 -16.40 20.53 1.52
CA TYR A 69 -16.55 20.08 0.12
C TYR A 69 -17.90 19.41 -0.19
N ARG A 70 -18.83 19.39 0.78
CA ARG A 70 -20.15 18.77 0.60
C ARG A 70 -20.88 19.34 -0.62
N GLY A 71 -21.39 18.44 -1.46
CA GLY A 71 -22.05 18.78 -2.72
C GLY A 71 -21.12 19.11 -3.90
N LYS A 72 -19.81 19.16 -3.67
CA LYS A 72 -18.80 19.43 -4.71
C LYS A 72 -17.93 18.20 -4.99
N MET A 73 -17.38 17.60 -3.96
CA MET A 73 -16.51 16.42 -4.01
C MET A 73 -16.72 15.59 -2.75
N ARG A 74 -16.75 14.28 -2.88
CA ARG A 74 -16.79 13.35 -1.74
C ARG A 74 -15.37 13.22 -1.17
N ILE A 75 -15.20 13.53 0.11
CA ILE A 75 -13.94 13.31 0.83
C ILE A 75 -14.14 12.18 1.82
N LEU A 76 -13.22 11.22 1.83
CA LEU A 76 -13.21 10.03 2.68
C LEU A 76 -11.95 10.02 3.54
N CYS A 77 -12.11 9.52 4.78
CA CYS A 77 -11.03 9.32 5.72
C CYS A 77 -10.67 7.85 5.81
N GLY A 78 -9.56 7.47 5.27
CA GLY A 78 -8.99 6.13 5.37
C GLY A 78 -7.63 6.13 6.04
N VAL A 79 -7.04 4.95 6.11
CA VAL A 79 -5.63 4.74 6.49
C VAL A 79 -5.00 3.71 5.56
N GLU A 80 -3.71 3.83 5.33
CA GLU A 80 -2.89 2.77 4.76
C GLU A 80 -2.17 2.06 5.90
N ALA A 81 -2.50 0.79 6.10
CA ALA A 81 -2.03 0.01 7.22
C ALA A 81 -1.13 -1.14 6.77
N ASP A 82 0.05 -1.23 7.38
CA ASP A 82 1.00 -2.28 7.11
C ASP A 82 0.57 -3.63 7.70
N TYR A 83 0.73 -4.68 6.90
CA TYR A 83 0.72 -6.04 7.39
C TYR A 83 2.13 -6.50 7.72
N ILE A 84 2.40 -6.71 8.99
CA ILE A 84 3.64 -7.32 9.49
C ILE A 84 3.22 -8.48 10.40
N PRO A 85 3.41 -9.74 10.00
CA PRO A 85 2.99 -10.92 10.74
C PRO A 85 3.33 -10.85 12.23
N GLY A 86 2.31 -10.99 13.09
CA GLY A 86 2.45 -10.93 14.55
C GLY A 86 2.76 -9.55 15.14
N ARG A 87 2.87 -8.49 14.31
CA ARG A 87 3.24 -7.14 14.77
C ARG A 87 2.24 -6.05 14.37
N SER A 88 1.77 -6.05 13.13
CA SER A 88 0.82 -5.05 12.61
C SER A 88 -0.21 -5.69 11.69
N SER A 89 -1.44 -5.20 11.73
CA SER A 89 -2.55 -5.73 10.93
C SER A 89 -3.38 -4.60 10.34
N PRO A 90 -3.77 -4.68 9.05
CA PRO A 90 -4.72 -3.75 8.43
C PRO A 90 -6.18 -4.07 8.78
N ASP A 91 -6.43 -4.83 9.84
CA ASP A 91 -7.79 -5.16 10.23
C ASP A 91 -8.63 -3.93 10.51
N ARG A 92 -9.79 -3.86 9.87
CA ARG A 92 -10.78 -2.80 10.08
C ARG A 92 -11.14 -2.61 11.56
N ALA A 93 -11.18 -3.70 12.33
CA ALA A 93 -11.47 -3.65 13.76
C ALA A 93 -10.48 -2.80 14.56
N VAL A 94 -9.23 -2.70 14.11
CA VAL A 94 -8.20 -1.85 14.74
C VAL A 94 -8.52 -0.37 14.58
N TYR A 95 -9.10 0.02 13.45
CA TYR A 95 -9.34 1.42 13.06
C TYR A 95 -10.79 1.87 13.22
N ALA A 96 -11.73 0.95 13.37
CA ALA A 96 -13.15 1.23 13.57
C ALA A 96 -13.43 2.20 14.75
N PRO A 97 -12.75 2.08 15.92
CA PRO A 97 -12.96 3.02 17.05
C PRO A 97 -12.64 4.48 16.71
N TYR A 98 -11.82 4.73 15.69
CA TYR A 98 -11.45 6.08 15.25
C TYR A 98 -12.40 6.65 14.20
N GLY A 99 -13.29 5.82 13.64
CA GLY A 99 -14.29 6.26 12.66
C GLY A 99 -13.72 6.50 11.27
N VAL A 100 -12.72 5.71 10.82
CA VAL A 100 -12.26 5.72 9.42
C VAL A 100 -13.29 5.09 8.49
N ASP A 101 -13.32 5.52 7.23
CA ASP A 101 -14.27 5.04 6.22
C ASP A 101 -13.78 3.76 5.54
N TYR A 102 -12.46 3.58 5.42
CA TYR A 102 -11.84 2.44 4.73
C TYR A 102 -10.40 2.23 5.20
N VAL A 103 -9.89 1.03 4.96
CA VAL A 103 -8.52 0.62 5.23
C VAL A 103 -7.88 0.06 3.96
N ILE A 104 -6.71 0.58 3.60
CA ILE A 104 -5.83 -0.01 2.59
C ILE A 104 -4.86 -0.93 3.33
N GLY A 105 -4.80 -2.21 2.91
CA GLY A 105 -3.81 -3.16 3.40
C GLY A 105 -2.58 -3.17 2.49
N SER A 106 -1.41 -2.94 3.05
CA SER A 106 -0.14 -2.85 2.32
C SER A 106 0.96 -3.69 2.97
N VAL A 107 1.96 -4.05 2.18
CA VAL A 107 3.18 -4.72 2.65
C VAL A 107 4.38 -3.87 2.26
N HIS A 108 4.93 -3.10 3.22
CA HIS A 108 6.15 -2.32 3.06
C HIS A 108 7.37 -2.99 3.69
N TRP A 109 7.17 -4.03 4.48
CA TRP A 109 8.21 -4.76 5.21
C TRP A 109 8.05 -6.25 5.01
N VAL A 110 9.11 -6.90 4.55
CA VAL A 110 9.16 -8.37 4.48
C VAL A 110 9.79 -8.91 5.74
N VAL A 111 9.09 -9.82 6.41
CA VAL A 111 9.63 -10.58 7.54
C VAL A 111 10.49 -11.71 7.01
N ALA A 112 11.77 -11.67 7.33
CA ALA A 112 12.73 -12.68 6.95
C ALA A 112 12.68 -13.92 7.87
N PRO A 113 13.27 -15.06 7.46
CA PRO A 113 13.28 -16.28 8.27
C PRO A 113 13.91 -16.15 9.65
N ASP A 114 14.85 -15.22 9.81
CA ASP A 114 15.51 -14.89 11.09
C ASP A 114 14.73 -13.88 11.95
N GLY A 115 13.55 -13.42 11.46
CA GLY A 115 12.71 -12.42 12.11
C GLY A 115 13.12 -10.96 11.81
N GLY A 116 14.16 -10.74 11.00
CA GLY A 116 14.55 -9.43 10.51
C GLY A 116 13.49 -8.81 9.61
N LEU A 117 13.44 -7.47 9.56
CA LEU A 117 12.54 -6.72 8.69
C LEU A 117 13.33 -6.10 7.53
N VAL A 118 12.94 -6.43 6.31
CA VAL A 118 13.53 -5.85 5.09
C VAL A 118 12.53 -4.89 4.46
N PRO A 119 12.84 -3.57 4.39
CA PRO A 119 11.95 -2.61 3.75
C PRO A 119 11.95 -2.83 2.23
N VAL A 120 10.74 -2.81 1.66
CA VAL A 120 10.53 -3.08 0.23
C VAL A 120 10.83 -1.84 -0.61
N ASP A 121 10.54 -0.66 -0.09
CA ASP A 121 10.40 0.56 -0.90
C ASP A 121 11.19 1.78 -0.39
N LYS A 122 12.11 1.59 0.58
CA LYS A 122 12.91 2.69 1.16
C LYS A 122 13.97 3.20 0.18
N SER A 123 14.89 2.34 -0.24
CA SER A 123 15.84 2.61 -1.31
C SER A 123 16.36 1.31 -1.93
N PRO A 124 16.92 1.36 -3.17
CA PRO A 124 17.53 0.18 -3.79
C PRO A 124 18.65 -0.42 -2.96
N GLU A 125 19.45 0.42 -2.30
CA GLU A 125 20.56 0.03 -1.44
C GLU A 125 20.04 -0.73 -0.22
N THR A 126 19.08 -0.14 0.51
CA THR A 126 18.50 -0.74 1.71
C THR A 126 17.84 -2.09 1.39
N GLN A 127 17.14 -2.19 0.25
CA GLN A 127 16.54 -3.44 -0.18
C GLN A 127 17.62 -4.51 -0.45
N ARG A 128 18.69 -4.18 -1.19
CA ARG A 128 19.81 -5.12 -1.47
C ARG A 128 20.54 -5.55 -0.20
N GLU A 129 20.84 -4.60 0.69
CA GLU A 129 21.49 -4.88 1.97
C GLU A 129 20.62 -5.82 2.83
N GLY A 130 19.33 -5.55 2.92
CA GLY A 130 18.38 -6.41 3.64
C GLY A 130 18.29 -7.81 3.04
N ILE A 131 18.28 -7.95 1.71
CA ILE A 131 18.30 -9.24 1.03
C ILE A 131 19.61 -9.98 1.32
N ALA A 132 20.75 -9.29 1.24
CA ALA A 132 22.05 -9.90 1.54
C ALA A 132 22.12 -10.36 2.99
N GLN A 133 21.70 -9.54 3.94
CA GLN A 133 21.78 -9.81 5.37
C GLN A 133 20.82 -10.90 5.84
N HIS A 134 19.56 -10.86 5.41
CA HIS A 134 18.48 -11.67 5.98
C HIS A 134 18.00 -12.81 5.08
N PHE A 135 18.39 -12.81 3.80
CA PHE A 135 18.05 -13.86 2.83
C PHE A 135 19.31 -14.49 2.19
N GLY A 136 20.52 -14.17 2.70
CA GLY A 136 21.76 -14.69 2.13
C GLY A 136 22.02 -14.31 0.67
N GLY A 137 21.41 -13.21 0.21
CA GLY A 137 21.47 -12.76 -1.18
C GLY A 137 20.46 -13.44 -2.12
N ASP A 138 19.60 -14.34 -1.62
CA ASP A 138 18.57 -15.01 -2.43
C ASP A 138 17.37 -14.08 -2.68
N VAL A 139 17.41 -13.40 -3.83
CA VAL A 139 16.33 -12.50 -4.29
C VAL A 139 15.01 -13.25 -4.47
N ALA A 140 15.05 -14.49 -4.95
CA ALA A 140 13.83 -15.28 -5.16
C ALA A 140 13.17 -15.63 -3.82
N ALA A 141 13.95 -15.97 -2.80
CA ALA A 141 13.43 -16.20 -1.44
C ALA A 141 12.77 -14.94 -0.86
N PHE A 142 13.38 -13.76 -1.04
CA PHE A 142 12.82 -12.48 -0.61
C PHE A 142 11.48 -12.19 -1.30
N VAL A 143 11.42 -12.30 -2.62
CA VAL A 143 10.18 -12.04 -3.40
C VAL A 143 9.09 -13.04 -3.06
N ARG A 144 9.42 -14.31 -2.88
CA ARG A 144 8.47 -15.33 -2.40
C ARG A 144 7.95 -15.02 -1.01
N ALA A 145 8.79 -14.53 -0.12
CA ALA A 145 8.37 -14.10 1.22
C ALA A 145 7.41 -12.90 1.14
N TYR A 146 7.68 -11.93 0.26
CA TYR A 146 6.80 -10.80 0.01
C TYR A 146 5.41 -11.25 -0.43
N TYR A 147 5.30 -12.02 -1.51
CA TYR A 147 4.00 -12.47 -2.01
C TYR A 147 3.28 -13.43 -1.06
N ARG A 148 4.00 -14.26 -0.32
CA ARG A 148 3.43 -15.07 0.75
C ARG A 148 2.78 -14.19 1.82
N GLN A 149 3.45 -13.11 2.23
CA GLN A 149 2.93 -12.17 3.22
C GLN A 149 1.70 -11.41 2.70
N VAL A 150 1.67 -11.04 1.42
CA VAL A 150 0.47 -10.48 0.77
C VAL A 150 -0.70 -11.47 0.82
N ARG A 151 -0.46 -12.75 0.48
CA ARG A 151 -1.51 -13.78 0.54
C ARG A 151 -1.99 -14.06 1.96
N GLU A 152 -1.10 -14.04 2.93
CA GLU A 152 -1.44 -14.19 4.34
C GLU A 152 -2.32 -13.03 4.83
N MET A 153 -1.98 -11.80 4.49
CA MET A 153 -2.82 -10.62 4.75
C MET A 153 -4.22 -10.76 4.16
N LEU A 154 -4.32 -11.20 2.89
CA LEU A 154 -5.61 -11.43 2.23
C LEU A 154 -6.46 -12.50 2.92
N ALA A 155 -5.83 -13.54 3.47
CA ALA A 155 -6.51 -14.65 4.12
C ALA A 155 -6.92 -14.36 5.56
N THR A 156 -6.19 -13.48 6.26
CA THR A 156 -6.32 -13.32 7.71
C THR A 156 -6.88 -11.98 8.16
N CYS A 157 -6.87 -10.95 7.28
CA CYS A 157 -7.22 -9.59 7.67
C CYS A 157 -8.49 -9.09 6.96
N ASP A 158 -9.30 -8.30 7.67
CA ASP A 158 -10.43 -7.61 7.10
C ASP A 158 -10.08 -6.14 6.81
N PHE A 159 -9.86 -5.83 5.52
CA PHE A 159 -9.59 -4.49 4.99
C PHE A 159 -10.35 -4.28 3.68
N ASP A 160 -10.31 -3.08 3.09
CA ASP A 160 -11.12 -2.75 1.89
C ASP A 160 -10.35 -2.85 0.59
N ILE A 161 -9.17 -2.25 0.54
CA ILE A 161 -8.38 -2.07 -0.69
C ILE A 161 -7.02 -2.72 -0.50
N LEU A 162 -6.62 -3.56 -1.46
CA LEU A 162 -5.26 -4.08 -1.54
C LEU A 162 -4.38 -3.03 -2.22
N GLY A 163 -3.44 -2.47 -1.46
CA GLY A 163 -2.47 -1.49 -1.92
C GLY A 163 -1.41 -2.13 -2.80
N HIS A 164 -0.93 -1.39 -3.80
CA HIS A 164 0.23 -1.66 -4.68
C HIS A 164 0.85 -3.07 -4.57
N VAL A 165 0.08 -4.09 -4.93
CA VAL A 165 0.33 -5.52 -4.65
C VAL A 165 1.69 -6.05 -5.11
N ASP A 166 2.34 -5.41 -6.07
CA ASP A 166 3.68 -5.75 -6.57
C ASP A 166 4.71 -4.65 -6.30
N LEU A 167 4.58 -3.93 -5.17
CA LEU A 167 5.51 -2.89 -4.73
C LEU A 167 6.97 -3.38 -4.65
N VAL A 168 7.17 -4.67 -4.43
CA VAL A 168 8.51 -5.31 -4.44
C VAL A 168 9.31 -4.99 -5.70
N LEU A 169 8.63 -4.64 -6.81
CA LEU A 169 9.24 -4.23 -8.08
C LEU A 169 9.60 -2.74 -8.15
N LYS A 170 9.40 -1.95 -7.10
CA LYS A 170 9.55 -0.48 -7.14
C LYS A 170 10.83 -0.02 -7.82
N PHE A 171 11.93 -0.67 -7.52
CA PHE A 171 13.24 -0.29 -8.01
C PHE A 171 13.71 -1.09 -9.24
N ASN A 172 12.99 -2.15 -9.61
CA ASN A 172 13.47 -3.16 -10.55
C ASN A 172 13.76 -2.64 -11.96
N GLU A 173 13.04 -1.62 -12.45
CA GLU A 173 13.31 -1.02 -13.77
C GLU A 173 14.66 -0.29 -13.84
N LYS A 174 15.07 0.38 -12.75
CA LYS A 174 16.33 1.15 -12.68
C LYS A 174 17.49 0.37 -12.08
N HIS A 175 17.18 -0.57 -11.20
CA HIS A 175 18.12 -1.41 -10.49
C HIS A 175 17.68 -2.87 -10.61
N PRO A 176 17.86 -3.51 -11.79
CA PRO A 176 17.36 -4.85 -12.06
C PRO A 176 17.98 -5.88 -11.10
N THR A 177 17.15 -6.50 -10.28
CA THR A 177 17.53 -7.57 -9.36
C THR A 177 16.56 -8.75 -9.43
N ILE A 178 15.32 -8.51 -9.84
CA ILE A 178 14.26 -9.50 -9.93
C ILE A 178 14.05 -9.86 -11.40
N ASP A 179 14.24 -11.13 -11.75
CA ASP A 179 13.89 -11.64 -13.08
C ASP A 179 12.38 -11.91 -13.15
N GLU A 180 11.65 -10.92 -13.68
CA GLU A 180 10.19 -10.97 -13.84
C GLU A 180 9.72 -12.02 -14.88
N ARG A 181 10.65 -12.62 -15.64
CA ARG A 181 10.36 -13.71 -16.62
C ARG A 181 10.63 -15.09 -16.06
N ALA A 182 11.21 -15.18 -14.89
CA ALA A 182 11.51 -16.47 -14.25
C ALA A 182 10.22 -17.25 -13.94
N THR A 183 10.21 -18.54 -14.15
CA THR A 183 9.06 -19.42 -13.87
C THR A 183 8.57 -19.29 -12.44
N TRP A 184 9.50 -19.19 -11.49
CA TRP A 184 9.16 -19.05 -10.07
C TRP A 184 8.42 -17.72 -9.78
N TYR A 185 8.74 -16.64 -10.52
CA TYR A 185 8.07 -15.36 -10.36
C TYR A 185 6.63 -15.42 -10.90
N GLU A 186 6.45 -16.00 -12.08
CA GLU A 186 5.12 -16.24 -12.65
C GLU A 186 4.23 -17.10 -11.74
N GLU A 187 4.81 -18.11 -11.11
CA GLU A 187 4.10 -18.96 -10.13
C GLU A 187 3.61 -18.13 -8.93
N GLU A 188 4.45 -17.24 -8.38
CA GLU A 188 4.07 -16.39 -7.25
C GLU A 188 2.97 -15.39 -7.64
N ILE A 189 3.03 -14.80 -8.83
CA ILE A 189 1.95 -13.95 -9.36
C ILE A 189 0.63 -14.74 -9.43
N ARG A 190 0.63 -15.91 -10.06
CA ARG A 190 -0.57 -16.73 -10.23
C ARG A 190 -1.23 -17.09 -8.89
N ARG A 191 -0.44 -17.58 -7.94
CA ARG A 191 -0.91 -17.89 -6.58
C ARG A 191 -1.49 -16.66 -5.87
N THR A 192 -0.88 -15.50 -6.08
CA THR A 192 -1.37 -14.26 -5.46
C THR A 192 -2.67 -13.80 -6.10
N ILE A 193 -2.80 -13.91 -7.44
CA ILE A 193 -4.04 -13.61 -8.15
C ILE A 193 -5.18 -14.54 -7.72
N GLU A 194 -4.92 -15.84 -7.54
CA GLU A 194 -5.89 -16.80 -7.00
C GLU A 194 -6.40 -16.37 -5.61
N SER A 195 -5.50 -15.91 -4.74
CA SER A 195 -5.88 -15.39 -3.42
C SER A 195 -6.70 -14.11 -3.51
N ILE A 196 -6.35 -13.19 -4.42
CA ILE A 196 -7.08 -11.95 -4.65
C ILE A 196 -8.49 -12.25 -5.18
N THR A 197 -8.63 -13.10 -6.19
CA THR A 197 -9.92 -13.43 -6.80
C THR A 197 -10.85 -14.21 -5.88
N SER A 198 -10.28 -14.95 -4.93
CA SER A 198 -11.02 -15.62 -3.86
C SER A 198 -11.42 -14.69 -2.72
N SER A 199 -10.90 -13.46 -2.69
CA SER A 199 -11.21 -12.45 -1.69
C SER A 199 -12.31 -11.50 -2.17
N THR A 200 -12.82 -10.68 -1.24
CA THR A 200 -13.75 -9.59 -1.55
C THR A 200 -13.06 -8.25 -1.76
N LYS A 201 -11.73 -8.22 -1.71
CA LYS A 201 -10.93 -6.99 -1.72
C LYS A 201 -10.89 -6.36 -3.11
N VAL A 202 -10.84 -5.03 -3.15
CA VAL A 202 -10.60 -4.26 -4.36
C VAL A 202 -9.11 -4.04 -4.51
N VAL A 203 -8.57 -4.24 -5.71
CA VAL A 203 -7.16 -3.95 -6.00
C VAL A 203 -7.06 -2.54 -6.58
N GLU A 204 -6.22 -1.70 -6.01
CA GLU A 204 -5.97 -0.36 -6.56
C GLU A 204 -5.12 -0.40 -7.82
N LEU A 205 -5.26 0.61 -8.66
CA LEU A 205 -4.26 0.99 -9.66
C LEU A 205 -3.47 2.17 -9.11
N ASN A 206 -2.23 1.92 -8.70
CA ASN A 206 -1.39 2.92 -8.04
C ASN A 206 -0.32 3.47 -8.99
N PHE A 207 -0.31 4.77 -9.17
CA PHE A 207 0.62 5.48 -10.05
C PHE A 207 1.82 6.11 -9.32
N GLY A 208 1.98 5.83 -8.05
CA GLY A 208 3.03 6.41 -7.21
C GLY A 208 4.45 6.13 -7.70
N GLY A 209 4.70 4.95 -8.27
CA GLY A 209 5.98 4.61 -8.88
C GLY A 209 6.32 5.50 -10.07
N ILE A 210 5.34 5.78 -10.94
CA ILE A 210 5.48 6.68 -12.09
C ILE A 210 5.69 8.12 -11.62
N ALA A 211 4.86 8.60 -10.70
CA ALA A 211 4.92 9.97 -10.19
C ALA A 211 6.26 10.29 -9.51
N ARG A 212 6.87 9.28 -8.84
CA ARG A 212 8.19 9.40 -8.20
C ARG A 212 9.36 9.09 -9.16
N GLY A 213 9.06 8.74 -10.41
CA GLY A 213 10.06 8.46 -11.46
C GLY A 213 10.83 7.14 -11.26
N TRP A 214 10.31 6.21 -10.46
CA TRP A 214 10.95 4.90 -10.27
C TRP A 214 10.52 3.89 -11.32
N ARG A 215 9.31 4.01 -11.84
CA ARG A 215 8.73 3.09 -12.82
C ARG A 215 8.12 3.83 -14.00
N THR A 216 8.01 3.12 -15.13
CA THR A 216 7.22 3.53 -16.30
C THR A 216 5.84 2.88 -16.29
N ASP A 217 5.62 1.91 -15.39
CA ASP A 217 4.35 1.20 -15.23
C ASP A 217 3.75 1.46 -13.82
N PHE A 218 2.43 1.27 -13.70
CA PHE A 218 1.69 1.39 -12.45
C PHE A 218 1.75 0.08 -11.64
N TYR A 219 1.27 0.11 -10.38
CA TYR A 219 1.04 -1.08 -9.56
C TYR A 219 -0.46 -1.45 -9.57
N PRO A 220 -0.80 -2.75 -9.71
CA PRO A 220 0.09 -3.81 -10.17
C PRO A 220 0.52 -3.57 -11.61
N SER A 221 1.70 -4.12 -11.99
CA SER A 221 2.22 -4.05 -13.35
C SER A 221 1.19 -4.50 -14.38
N ARG A 222 1.28 -4.00 -15.62
CA ARG A 222 0.35 -4.37 -16.69
C ARG A 222 0.24 -5.87 -16.90
N HIS A 223 1.36 -6.58 -16.73
CA HIS A 223 1.37 -8.04 -16.80
C HIS A 223 0.51 -8.66 -15.70
N PHE A 224 0.76 -8.30 -14.44
CA PHE A 224 -0.05 -8.74 -13.30
C PHE A 224 -1.53 -8.36 -13.48
N TYR A 225 -1.80 -7.12 -13.83
CA TYR A 225 -3.15 -6.61 -14.04
C TYR A 225 -3.89 -7.36 -15.14
N GLY A 226 -3.22 -7.66 -16.26
CA GLY A 226 -3.79 -8.44 -17.35
C GLY A 226 -4.23 -9.83 -16.92
N LEU A 227 -3.39 -10.53 -16.17
CA LEU A 227 -3.71 -11.84 -15.59
C LEU A 227 -4.85 -11.76 -14.57
N LEU A 228 -4.83 -10.76 -13.69
CA LEU A 228 -5.87 -10.53 -12.70
C LEU A 228 -7.24 -10.31 -13.36
N LYS A 229 -7.30 -9.47 -14.39
CA LYS A 229 -8.53 -9.20 -15.15
C LYS A 229 -9.05 -10.44 -15.87
N ALA A 230 -8.15 -11.24 -16.44
CA ALA A 230 -8.51 -12.49 -17.12
C ALA A 230 -9.17 -13.50 -16.15
N GLN A 231 -8.85 -13.43 -14.86
CA GLN A 231 -9.43 -14.28 -13.81
C GLN A 231 -10.60 -13.62 -13.06
N GLY A 232 -11.14 -12.49 -13.55
CA GLY A 232 -12.31 -11.83 -12.96
C GLY A 232 -12.01 -10.96 -11.75
N GLY A 233 -10.76 -10.58 -11.52
CA GLY A 233 -10.36 -9.65 -10.46
C GLY A 233 -11.02 -8.27 -10.57
N LYS A 234 -11.26 -7.65 -9.42
CA LYS A 234 -11.94 -6.35 -9.26
C LYS A 234 -10.98 -5.26 -8.83
#